data_d7cc7da4a2ce485ec9b54e59f8c84044
#
_entry.id   d7cc7da4a2ce485ec9b54e59f8c84044
#
_cell.length_a   1.000
_cell.length_b   1.000
_cell.length_c   1.000
_cell.angle_alpha   90.00
_cell.angle_beta   90.00
_cell.angle_gamma   90.00
#
_symmetry.space_group_name_H-M   'P 1'
#
loop_
_entity.id
_entity.type
_entity.pdbx_description
1 polymer ?
#
loop_
_entity_poly.entity_id
_entity_poly.type
_entity_poly.pdbx_seq_one_letter_code
_entity_poly.pdbx_strand_id
1 'polypeptide(L)'
;MTKFMFFGFSTFLITTEDGLNILIDPYIDDNPAAPMKCADLPKIDLILASHGAFDHMKDTGKIAMRDQSRIICGGETMNLLLDQGVPKELITQTVWGLAVRQCGITVRPVVSMHRSSVRLSDGTAMDGFALGFIIYLPDGTRVYNASDTALFSDMKLIGELHHPQVGLMNVTIENCFDFLPEFLTGEMTPYEAALASQWLGLEYAVACHYTNKDNKDVAEFESILNLMKDKNGTGSPVPVIMNPGETFVYPLKKK
;
A
#
# COMPACT_ATOMS: atom_id res chain seq x y z
N MET A 1 -6.45 -12.91 14.19
CA MET A 1 -5.38 -11.88 14.22
C MET A 1 -4.84 -11.70 12.81
N THR A 2 -4.85 -10.48 12.31
CA THR A 2 -4.35 -10.17 10.97
C THR A 2 -2.84 -9.91 10.99
N LYS A 3 -2.13 -10.43 10.00
CA LYS A 3 -0.68 -10.31 9.84
C LYS A 3 -0.36 -9.43 8.63
N PHE A 4 0.66 -8.59 8.76
CA PHE A 4 1.17 -7.70 7.72
C PHE A 4 2.66 -7.98 7.52
N MET A 5 3.03 -8.66 6.46
CA MET A 5 4.42 -8.92 6.11
C MET A 5 4.88 -7.87 5.10
N PHE A 6 6.01 -7.22 5.39
CA PHE A 6 6.59 -6.19 4.55
C PHE A 6 7.63 -6.78 3.60
N PHE A 7 7.59 -6.37 2.33
CA PHE A 7 8.51 -6.84 1.29
C PHE A 7 9.50 -5.78 0.80
N GLY A 8 9.41 -4.57 1.35
CA GLY A 8 10.09 -3.38 0.84
C GLY A 8 9.21 -2.59 -0.12
N PHE A 9 9.58 -1.32 -0.37
CA PHE A 9 8.75 -0.36 -1.11
C PHE A 9 7.33 -0.28 -0.54
N SER A 10 6.30 -0.44 -1.37
CA SER A 10 4.90 -0.45 -0.95
C SER A 10 4.27 -1.86 -0.93
N THR A 11 5.10 -2.90 -1.08
CA THR A 11 4.60 -4.28 -1.16
C THR A 11 4.32 -4.87 0.21
N PHE A 12 3.06 -5.28 0.45
CA PHE A 12 2.63 -5.97 1.67
C PHE A 12 1.83 -7.23 1.35
N LEU A 13 2.10 -8.29 2.11
CA LEU A 13 1.22 -9.45 2.20
C LEU A 13 0.40 -9.35 3.50
N ILE A 14 -0.91 -9.18 3.36
CA ILE A 14 -1.86 -9.25 4.48
C ILE A 14 -2.44 -10.65 4.53
N THR A 15 -2.27 -11.33 5.66
CA THR A 15 -2.90 -12.63 5.91
C THR A 15 -3.91 -12.49 7.03
N THR A 16 -5.17 -12.75 6.74
CA THR A 16 -6.27 -12.70 7.72
C THR A 16 -6.29 -13.95 8.60
N GLU A 17 -7.05 -13.92 9.68
CA GLU A 17 -7.15 -15.06 10.62
C GLU A 17 -7.76 -16.32 9.97
N ASP A 18 -8.66 -16.14 9.03
CA ASP A 18 -9.29 -17.21 8.25
C ASP A 18 -8.46 -17.67 7.03
N GLY A 19 -7.24 -17.11 6.87
CA GLY A 19 -6.26 -17.55 5.89
C GLY A 19 -6.37 -16.88 4.52
N LEU A 20 -7.17 -15.81 4.35
CA LEU A 20 -7.21 -15.02 3.12
C LEU A 20 -5.87 -14.26 2.95
N ASN A 21 -5.23 -14.41 1.81
CA ASN A 21 -4.00 -13.72 1.45
C ASN A 21 -4.28 -12.58 0.45
N ILE A 22 -4.04 -11.35 0.90
CA ILE A 22 -4.19 -10.13 0.12
C ILE A 22 -2.79 -9.57 -0.12
N LEU A 23 -2.40 -9.41 -1.37
CA LEU A 23 -1.12 -8.83 -1.75
C LEU A 23 -1.34 -7.42 -2.28
N ILE A 24 -0.65 -6.45 -1.70
CA ILE A 24 -0.71 -5.04 -2.11
C ILE A 24 0.56 -4.71 -2.88
N ASP A 25 0.38 -4.06 -4.03
CA ASP A 25 1.43 -3.47 -4.86
C ASP A 25 2.63 -4.41 -5.10
N PRO A 26 2.43 -5.56 -5.79
CA PRO A 26 3.46 -6.57 -5.91
C PRO A 26 4.63 -6.15 -6.80
N TYR A 27 5.74 -5.85 -6.14
CA TYR A 27 7.07 -5.71 -6.70
C TYR A 27 8.03 -6.61 -5.92
N ILE A 28 8.36 -7.79 -6.45
CA ILE A 28 8.98 -8.87 -5.70
C ILE A 28 10.21 -9.44 -6.40
N ASP A 29 10.08 -9.96 -7.64
CA ASP A 29 11.19 -10.69 -8.27
C ASP A 29 12.40 -9.82 -8.56
N ASP A 30 12.20 -8.55 -8.92
CA ASP A 30 13.26 -7.58 -9.18
C ASP A 30 13.47 -6.60 -8.02
N ASN A 31 12.72 -6.74 -6.93
CA ASN A 31 12.92 -5.96 -5.72
C ASN A 31 14.15 -6.48 -4.96
N PRO A 32 15.21 -5.66 -4.80
CA PRO A 32 16.43 -6.09 -4.12
C PRO A 32 16.22 -6.35 -2.62
N ALA A 33 15.16 -5.79 -2.03
CA ALA A 33 14.83 -5.93 -0.62
C ALA A 33 13.85 -7.07 -0.34
N ALA A 34 13.20 -7.64 -1.35
CA ALA A 34 12.18 -8.68 -1.14
C ALA A 34 12.78 -9.92 -0.44
N PRO A 35 12.14 -10.43 0.62
CA PRO A 35 12.65 -11.54 1.41
C PRO A 35 12.53 -12.90 0.70
N MET A 36 11.72 -12.98 -0.36
CA MET A 36 11.49 -14.18 -1.16
C MET A 36 11.09 -13.83 -2.58
N LYS A 37 11.06 -14.82 -3.48
CA LYS A 37 10.60 -14.65 -4.86
C LYS A 37 9.11 -14.93 -5.01
N CYS A 38 8.50 -14.49 -6.12
CA CYS A 38 7.10 -14.78 -6.41
C CYS A 38 6.78 -16.28 -6.34
N ALA A 39 7.71 -17.15 -6.74
CA ALA A 39 7.51 -18.60 -6.72
C ALA A 39 7.35 -19.18 -5.30
N ASP A 40 7.89 -18.51 -4.30
CA ASP A 40 7.89 -18.95 -2.89
C ASP A 40 6.71 -18.37 -2.10
N LEU A 41 5.93 -17.47 -2.70
CA LEU A 41 4.74 -16.90 -2.06
C LEU A 41 3.68 -17.97 -1.81
N PRO A 42 2.93 -17.89 -0.70
CA PRO A 42 1.71 -18.66 -0.56
C PRO A 42 0.74 -18.33 -1.70
N LYS A 43 -0.30 -19.12 -1.85
CA LYS A 43 -1.38 -18.78 -2.78
C LYS A 43 -1.95 -17.42 -2.43
N ILE A 44 -2.05 -16.52 -3.41
CA ILE A 44 -2.64 -15.19 -3.27
C ILE A 44 -4.09 -15.23 -3.76
N ASP A 45 -5.02 -14.77 -2.96
CA ASP A 45 -6.44 -14.75 -3.30
C ASP A 45 -6.86 -13.44 -3.95
N LEU A 46 -6.30 -12.31 -3.46
CA LEU A 46 -6.62 -10.98 -3.94
C LEU A 46 -5.35 -10.14 -4.09
N ILE A 47 -5.25 -9.40 -5.18
CA ILE A 47 -4.20 -8.40 -5.42
C ILE A 47 -4.85 -7.02 -5.50
N LEU A 48 -4.28 -6.05 -4.78
CA LEU A 48 -4.62 -4.64 -4.89
C LEU A 48 -3.44 -3.92 -5.56
N ALA A 49 -3.62 -3.43 -6.77
CA ALA A 49 -2.63 -2.66 -7.48
C ALA A 49 -3.06 -1.18 -7.49
N SER A 50 -2.33 -0.36 -6.75
CA SER A 50 -2.70 1.04 -6.52
C SER A 50 -2.54 1.91 -7.76
N HIS A 51 -1.48 1.70 -8.53
CA HIS A 51 -1.21 2.45 -9.77
C HIS A 51 -0.23 1.72 -10.69
N GLY A 52 0.01 2.29 -11.88
CA GLY A 52 0.74 1.64 -12.97
C GLY A 52 2.28 1.70 -12.88
N ALA A 53 2.87 2.21 -11.79
CA ALA A 53 4.31 2.21 -11.62
C ALA A 53 4.85 0.78 -11.44
N PHE A 54 6.05 0.53 -11.96
CA PHE A 54 6.61 -0.83 -11.98
C PHE A 54 6.85 -1.39 -10.58
N ASP A 55 7.21 -0.54 -9.62
CA ASP A 55 7.44 -0.88 -8.21
C ASP A 55 6.15 -1.12 -7.40
N HIS A 56 4.98 -0.97 -8.07
CA HIS A 56 3.66 -1.24 -7.49
C HIS A 56 2.88 -2.35 -8.20
N MET A 57 3.26 -2.71 -9.42
CA MET A 57 2.43 -3.65 -10.16
C MET A 57 3.19 -4.69 -11.01
N LYS A 58 4.54 -4.66 -11.01
CA LYS A 58 5.35 -5.46 -11.95
C LYS A 58 5.03 -6.94 -11.93
N ASP A 59 4.80 -7.51 -10.75
CA ASP A 59 4.55 -8.95 -10.59
C ASP A 59 3.05 -9.30 -10.52
N THR A 60 2.14 -8.31 -10.62
CA THR A 60 0.69 -8.49 -10.51
C THR A 60 0.16 -9.54 -11.49
N GLY A 61 0.44 -9.39 -12.78
CA GLY A 61 -0.07 -10.31 -13.81
C GLY A 61 0.47 -11.72 -13.64
N LYS A 62 1.76 -11.87 -13.36
CA LYS A 62 2.41 -13.16 -13.13
C LYS A 62 1.80 -13.93 -11.97
N ILE A 63 1.60 -13.26 -10.83
CA ILE A 63 1.03 -13.88 -9.63
C ILE A 63 -0.45 -14.21 -9.85
N ALA A 64 -1.21 -13.29 -10.45
CA ALA A 64 -2.63 -13.49 -10.73
C ALA A 64 -2.87 -14.70 -11.66
N MET A 65 -2.06 -14.87 -12.69
CA MET A 65 -2.17 -16.03 -13.59
C MET A 65 -1.78 -17.34 -12.91
N ARG A 66 -0.76 -17.33 -12.03
CA ARG A 66 -0.34 -18.51 -11.26
C ARG A 66 -1.44 -19.01 -10.33
N ASP A 67 -2.07 -18.09 -9.59
CA ASP A 67 -2.94 -18.42 -8.46
C ASP A 67 -4.44 -18.28 -8.78
N GLN A 68 -4.77 -17.73 -9.97
CA GLN A 68 -6.11 -17.29 -10.35
C GLN A 68 -6.63 -16.23 -9.38
N SER A 69 -5.71 -15.34 -8.92
CA SER A 69 -6.02 -14.27 -7.97
C SER A 69 -6.96 -13.24 -8.60
N ARG A 70 -7.88 -12.73 -7.82
CA ARG A 70 -8.66 -11.55 -8.23
C ARG A 70 -7.77 -10.31 -8.11
N ILE A 71 -7.96 -9.34 -9.02
CA ILE A 71 -7.22 -8.07 -9.03
C ILE A 71 -8.22 -6.93 -8.91
N ILE A 72 -7.91 -5.95 -8.06
CA ILE A 72 -8.60 -4.65 -8.01
C ILE A 72 -7.58 -3.58 -8.38
N CYS A 73 -7.85 -2.78 -9.42
CA CYS A 73 -6.93 -1.76 -9.92
C CYS A 73 -7.65 -0.61 -10.65
N GLY A 74 -6.89 0.43 -11.02
CA GLY A 74 -7.33 1.53 -11.89
C GLY A 74 -7.49 1.10 -13.36
N GLY A 75 -8.05 2.01 -14.18
CA GLY A 75 -8.34 1.72 -15.58
C GLY A 75 -7.11 1.55 -16.44
N GLU A 76 -6.09 2.39 -16.26
CA GLU A 76 -4.82 2.30 -16.99
C GLU A 76 -4.04 1.05 -16.60
N THR A 77 -4.03 0.70 -15.31
CA THR A 77 -3.42 -0.54 -14.80
C THR A 77 -4.13 -1.77 -15.37
N MET A 78 -5.48 -1.75 -15.44
CA MET A 78 -6.23 -2.82 -16.10
C MET A 78 -5.81 -3.00 -17.55
N ASN A 79 -5.69 -1.90 -18.31
CA ASN A 79 -5.31 -1.98 -19.71
C ASN A 79 -3.90 -2.58 -19.89
N LEU A 80 -2.96 -2.22 -19.01
CA LEU A 80 -1.62 -2.83 -19.03
C LEU A 80 -1.67 -4.34 -18.70
N LEU A 81 -2.47 -4.75 -17.72
CA LEU A 81 -2.64 -6.16 -17.37
C LEU A 81 -3.28 -6.96 -18.50
N LEU A 82 -4.27 -6.39 -19.21
CA LEU A 82 -4.86 -7.00 -20.41
C LEU A 82 -3.85 -7.12 -21.54
N ASP A 83 -3.02 -6.11 -21.77
CA ASP A 83 -1.93 -6.12 -22.75
C ASP A 83 -0.88 -7.20 -22.43
N GLN A 84 -0.65 -7.47 -21.14
CA GLN A 84 0.20 -8.57 -20.65
C GLN A 84 -0.46 -9.95 -20.72
N GLY A 85 -1.72 -10.04 -21.19
CA GLY A 85 -2.45 -11.30 -21.36
C GLY A 85 -3.15 -11.81 -20.10
N VAL A 86 -3.31 -10.98 -19.08
CA VAL A 86 -4.08 -11.37 -17.87
C VAL A 86 -5.55 -11.49 -18.23
N PRO A 87 -6.23 -12.61 -17.91
CA PRO A 87 -7.65 -12.80 -18.18
C PRO A 87 -8.51 -11.70 -17.56
N LYS A 88 -9.41 -11.12 -18.38
CA LYS A 88 -10.27 -10.00 -17.94
C LYS A 88 -11.15 -10.36 -16.74
N GLU A 89 -11.58 -11.59 -16.65
CA GLU A 89 -12.39 -12.11 -15.55
C GLU A 89 -11.71 -12.08 -14.18
N LEU A 90 -10.37 -11.99 -14.14
CA LEU A 90 -9.61 -11.81 -12.91
C LEU A 90 -9.57 -10.36 -12.47
N ILE A 91 -9.83 -9.39 -13.37
CA ILE A 91 -9.61 -7.97 -13.13
C ILE A 91 -10.94 -7.26 -12.82
N THR A 92 -10.98 -6.56 -11.72
CA THR A 92 -12.05 -5.64 -11.34
C THR A 92 -11.50 -4.22 -11.39
N GLN A 93 -11.89 -3.48 -12.43
CA GLN A 93 -11.60 -2.05 -12.52
C GLN A 93 -12.41 -1.26 -11.51
N THR A 94 -11.76 -0.29 -10.88
CA THR A 94 -12.40 0.62 -9.94
C THR A 94 -11.85 2.04 -10.08
N VAL A 95 -12.44 2.96 -9.32
CA VAL A 95 -12.05 4.37 -9.21
C VAL A 95 -12.41 4.87 -7.80
N TRP A 96 -11.91 6.01 -7.41
CA TRP A 96 -12.20 6.64 -6.11
C TRP A 96 -13.70 6.60 -5.76
N GLY A 97 -14.00 6.13 -4.57
CA GLY A 97 -15.38 6.03 -4.05
C GLY A 97 -16.17 4.80 -4.51
N LEU A 98 -15.75 4.10 -5.56
CA LEU A 98 -16.42 2.90 -6.06
C LEU A 98 -15.96 1.66 -5.29
N ALA A 99 -16.62 1.37 -4.18
CA ALA A 99 -16.31 0.22 -3.34
C ALA A 99 -16.59 -1.12 -4.05
N VAL A 100 -15.67 -2.06 -3.88
CA VAL A 100 -15.73 -3.41 -4.46
C VAL A 100 -15.81 -4.43 -3.35
N ARG A 101 -16.73 -5.40 -3.47
CA ARG A 101 -16.76 -6.60 -2.61
C ARG A 101 -16.13 -7.76 -3.38
N GLN A 102 -15.03 -8.31 -2.85
CA GLN A 102 -14.28 -9.38 -3.48
C GLN A 102 -13.66 -10.28 -2.41
N CYS A 103 -13.60 -11.58 -2.63
CA CYS A 103 -12.99 -12.56 -1.72
C CYS A 103 -13.48 -12.43 -0.24
N GLY A 104 -14.75 -12.08 -0.03
CA GLY A 104 -15.31 -11.93 1.32
C GLY A 104 -15.01 -10.61 2.04
N ILE A 105 -14.21 -9.72 1.45
CA ILE A 105 -13.90 -8.39 2.00
C ILE A 105 -14.49 -7.27 1.16
N THR A 106 -14.51 -6.06 1.73
CA THR A 106 -14.84 -4.84 0.99
C THR A 106 -13.59 -3.97 0.88
N VAL A 107 -13.28 -3.55 -0.34
CA VAL A 107 -12.21 -2.59 -0.64
C VAL A 107 -12.85 -1.32 -1.18
N ARG A 108 -12.57 -0.19 -0.55
CA ARG A 108 -13.03 1.12 -1.00
C ARG A 108 -11.83 1.94 -1.46
N PRO A 109 -11.68 2.16 -2.77
CA PRO A 109 -10.69 3.09 -3.26
C PRO A 109 -10.97 4.51 -2.79
N VAL A 110 -9.92 5.19 -2.36
CA VAL A 110 -9.92 6.59 -1.96
C VAL A 110 -8.88 7.36 -2.76
N VAL A 111 -8.90 8.68 -2.67
CA VAL A 111 -7.93 9.53 -3.36
C VAL A 111 -6.51 9.16 -2.92
N SER A 112 -5.61 9.07 -3.89
CA SER A 112 -4.17 9.18 -3.74
C SER A 112 -3.70 10.29 -4.68
N MET A 113 -2.99 11.27 -4.14
CA MET A 113 -2.51 12.41 -4.93
C MET A 113 -1.15 12.09 -5.53
N HIS A 114 -1.16 11.17 -6.49
CA HIS A 114 0.01 10.73 -7.24
C HIS A 114 -0.40 10.40 -8.68
N ARG A 115 0.59 10.39 -9.58
CA ARG A 115 0.38 10.05 -10.98
C ARG A 115 0.33 8.53 -11.17
N SER A 116 -0.61 8.06 -11.99
CA SER A 116 -0.56 6.72 -12.56
C SER A 116 -0.33 6.82 -14.06
N SER A 117 0.67 6.11 -14.56
CA SER A 117 1.01 6.14 -16.00
C SER A 117 1.54 4.77 -16.42
N VAL A 118 1.03 4.25 -17.53
CA VAL A 118 1.46 2.97 -18.10
C VAL A 118 1.82 3.13 -19.57
N ARG A 119 2.65 2.23 -20.08
CA ARG A 119 2.94 2.11 -21.51
C ARG A 119 2.63 0.69 -21.98
N LEU A 120 1.76 0.59 -22.95
CA LEU A 120 1.37 -0.67 -23.57
C LEU A 120 2.45 -1.18 -24.55
N SER A 121 2.35 -2.43 -24.95
CA SER A 121 3.30 -3.09 -25.86
C SER A 121 3.38 -2.44 -27.26
N ASP A 122 2.29 -1.83 -27.70
CA ASP A 122 2.24 -1.07 -28.97
C ASP A 122 2.84 0.35 -28.85
N GLY A 123 3.34 0.74 -27.68
CA GLY A 123 3.89 2.06 -27.38
C GLY A 123 2.87 3.09 -26.90
N THR A 124 1.57 2.77 -26.87
CA THR A 124 0.53 3.67 -26.35
C THR A 124 0.80 4.00 -24.89
N ALA A 125 0.85 5.28 -24.57
CA ALA A 125 0.93 5.77 -23.19
C ALA A 125 -0.48 6.10 -22.67
N MET A 126 -0.78 5.69 -21.45
CA MET A 126 -2.05 5.98 -20.78
C MET A 126 -1.77 6.53 -19.39
N ASP A 127 -2.43 7.63 -19.06
CA ASP A 127 -2.43 8.20 -17.72
C ASP A 127 -3.74 7.84 -17.01
N GLY A 128 -3.66 7.70 -15.68
CA GLY A 128 -4.76 7.39 -14.79
C GLY A 128 -4.57 8.01 -13.42
N PHE A 129 -5.29 7.50 -12.46
CA PHE A 129 -5.28 7.99 -11.09
C PHE A 129 -4.77 6.91 -10.13
N ALA A 130 -3.77 7.25 -9.32
CA ALA A 130 -3.36 6.39 -8.24
C ALA A 130 -4.50 6.22 -7.21
N LEU A 131 -4.58 5.04 -6.62
CA LEU A 131 -5.62 4.64 -5.67
C LEU A 131 -5.00 4.39 -4.31
N GLY A 132 -5.47 5.11 -3.30
CA GLY A 132 -5.42 4.63 -1.92
C GLY A 132 -6.54 3.63 -1.69
N PHE A 133 -6.44 2.81 -0.63
CA PHE A 133 -7.48 1.83 -0.31
C PHE A 133 -7.86 1.86 1.15
N ILE A 134 -9.16 1.81 1.44
CA ILE A 134 -9.68 1.36 2.74
C ILE A 134 -10.10 -0.10 2.57
N ILE A 135 -9.48 -0.98 3.33
CA ILE A 135 -9.70 -2.42 3.29
C ILE A 135 -10.44 -2.82 4.56
N TYR A 136 -11.66 -3.33 4.41
CA TYR A 136 -12.48 -3.80 5.52
C TYR A 136 -12.32 -5.31 5.64
N LEU A 137 -11.56 -5.75 6.64
CA LEU A 137 -11.24 -7.15 6.87
C LEU A 137 -12.34 -7.88 7.67
N PRO A 138 -12.41 -9.23 7.61
CA PRO A 138 -13.47 -10.01 8.24
C PRO A 138 -13.52 -9.89 9.77
N ASP A 139 -12.36 -9.65 10.41
CA ASP A 139 -12.24 -9.47 11.86
C ASP A 139 -12.63 -8.06 12.35
N GLY A 140 -13.11 -7.20 11.44
CA GLY A 140 -13.48 -5.83 11.71
C GLY A 140 -12.32 -4.83 11.61
N THR A 141 -11.09 -5.28 11.38
CA THR A 141 -9.94 -4.41 11.14
C THR A 141 -10.13 -3.61 9.85
N ARG A 142 -9.84 -2.33 9.89
CA ARG A 142 -9.86 -1.43 8.73
C ARG A 142 -8.45 -0.94 8.49
N VAL A 143 -7.96 -1.20 7.31
CA VAL A 143 -6.61 -0.82 6.88
C VAL A 143 -6.71 0.33 5.88
N TYR A 144 -5.95 1.39 6.11
CA TYR A 144 -5.71 2.41 5.10
C TYR A 144 -4.38 2.11 4.42
N ASN A 145 -4.40 1.88 3.12
CA ASN A 145 -3.20 1.87 2.29
C ASN A 145 -3.09 3.24 1.61
N ALA A 146 -2.06 4.00 1.94
CA ALA A 146 -1.83 5.31 1.35
C ALA A 146 -1.49 5.21 -0.14
N SER A 147 -0.79 4.14 -0.54
CA SER A 147 -0.05 4.12 -1.79
C SER A 147 0.97 5.27 -1.85
N ASP A 148 1.47 5.60 -3.01
CA ASP A 148 2.26 6.80 -3.20
C ASP A 148 1.32 8.01 -3.28
N THR A 149 1.45 8.91 -2.33
CA THR A 149 0.59 10.10 -2.25
C THR A 149 1.30 11.27 -1.58
N ALA A 150 1.07 12.47 -2.08
CA ALA A 150 1.31 13.68 -1.31
C ALA A 150 0.28 13.81 -0.19
N LEU A 151 0.57 14.64 0.81
CA LEU A 151 -0.39 15.01 1.87
C LEU A 151 -1.55 15.83 1.27
N PHE A 152 -2.79 15.48 1.66
CA PHE A 152 -3.99 16.25 1.29
C PHE A 152 -5.01 16.31 2.42
N SER A 153 -5.80 17.39 2.44
CA SER A 153 -6.69 17.71 3.57
C SER A 153 -7.76 16.67 3.86
N ASP A 154 -8.24 15.99 2.82
CA ASP A 154 -9.36 15.05 2.93
C ASP A 154 -8.98 13.73 3.61
N MET A 155 -7.69 13.53 3.93
CA MET A 155 -7.27 12.45 4.84
C MET A 155 -7.96 12.54 6.20
N LYS A 156 -8.31 13.77 6.67
CA LYS A 156 -9.14 13.96 7.87
C LYS A 156 -10.53 13.37 7.71
N LEU A 157 -11.17 13.67 6.58
CA LEU A 157 -12.50 13.16 6.27
C LEU A 157 -12.49 11.64 6.08
N ILE A 158 -11.45 11.10 5.45
CA ILE A 158 -11.24 9.65 5.33
C ILE A 158 -11.15 9.01 6.73
N GLY A 159 -10.40 9.61 7.64
CA GLY A 159 -10.30 9.18 9.03
C GLY A 159 -11.66 9.18 9.75
N GLU A 160 -12.39 10.29 9.65
CA GLU A 160 -13.72 10.47 10.26
C GLU A 160 -14.78 9.51 9.72
N LEU A 161 -14.74 9.19 8.43
CA LEU A 161 -15.75 8.33 7.79
C LEU A 161 -15.44 6.84 7.93
N HIS A 162 -14.16 6.47 7.92
CA HIS A 162 -13.78 5.08 7.79
C HIS A 162 -13.09 4.51 9.03
N HIS A 163 -12.58 5.35 9.92
CA HIS A 163 -11.91 4.98 11.17
C HIS A 163 -10.90 3.82 10.99
N PRO A 164 -9.89 3.96 10.11
CA PRO A 164 -8.88 2.92 9.93
C PRO A 164 -8.02 2.77 11.19
N GLN A 165 -7.74 1.54 11.59
CA GLN A 165 -6.87 1.27 12.74
C GLN A 165 -5.40 1.16 12.34
N VAL A 166 -5.13 0.60 11.17
CA VAL A 166 -3.77 0.41 10.65
C VAL A 166 -3.61 1.21 9.36
N GLY A 167 -2.57 2.03 9.28
CA GLY A 167 -2.19 2.73 8.05
C GLY A 167 -0.87 2.20 7.51
N LEU A 168 -0.81 1.87 6.22
CA LEU A 168 0.42 1.61 5.48
C LEU A 168 0.81 2.94 4.83
N MET A 169 1.86 3.58 5.36
CA MET A 169 2.19 4.98 5.09
C MET A 169 3.54 5.08 4.38
N ASN A 170 3.56 5.66 3.18
CA ASN A 170 4.80 6.03 2.52
C ASN A 170 5.49 7.16 3.32
N VAL A 171 6.78 7.02 3.60
CA VAL A 171 7.49 7.90 4.54
C VAL A 171 8.82 8.44 4.01
N THR A 172 9.25 8.07 2.80
CA THR A 172 10.56 8.46 2.28
C THR A 172 10.46 9.56 1.24
N ILE A 173 11.44 10.49 1.31
CA ILE A 173 11.66 11.51 0.31
C ILE A 173 12.61 11.00 -0.78
N GLU A 174 13.49 10.07 -0.42
CA GLU A 174 14.51 9.58 -1.35
C GLU A 174 13.81 8.94 -2.55
N ASN A 175 14.01 9.58 -3.71
CA ASN A 175 13.68 8.97 -4.97
C ASN A 175 14.52 7.69 -5.06
N CYS A 176 13.88 6.53 -4.90
CA CYS A 176 14.55 5.23 -5.03
C CYS A 176 15.15 5.03 -6.43
N PHE A 177 14.91 5.97 -7.33
CA PHE A 177 15.28 5.97 -8.73
C PHE A 177 16.05 7.26 -9.08
N ASP A 178 17.36 7.21 -9.04
CA ASP A 178 18.31 8.31 -9.31
C ASP A 178 18.26 8.88 -10.74
N PHE A 179 17.24 8.57 -11.54
CA PHE A 179 17.20 8.95 -12.95
C PHE A 179 16.49 10.29 -13.22
N LEU A 180 15.92 10.93 -12.22
CA LEU A 180 15.27 12.24 -12.33
C LEU A 180 15.69 13.14 -11.15
N PRO A 181 16.95 13.63 -11.14
CA PRO A 181 17.49 14.37 -9.99
C PRO A 181 16.82 15.73 -9.72
N GLU A 182 16.04 16.24 -10.68
CA GLU A 182 15.24 17.46 -10.51
C GLU A 182 13.97 17.25 -9.64
N PHE A 183 13.51 16.01 -9.43
CA PHE A 183 12.38 15.71 -8.56
C PHE A 183 12.87 15.31 -7.17
N LEU A 184 12.49 16.08 -6.17
CA LEU A 184 12.92 15.86 -4.79
C LEU A 184 12.03 14.87 -4.04
N THR A 185 10.76 14.80 -4.38
CA THR A 185 9.79 13.86 -3.80
C THR A 185 8.57 13.72 -4.71
N GLY A 186 7.95 12.55 -4.70
CA GLY A 186 6.62 12.27 -5.29
C GLY A 186 5.59 11.86 -4.24
N GLU A 187 6.04 11.66 -2.98
CA GLU A 187 5.28 11.14 -1.85
C GLU A 187 5.36 12.09 -0.64
N MET A 188 4.81 11.65 0.49
CA MET A 188 4.87 12.39 1.74
C MET A 188 6.29 12.41 2.32
N THR A 189 6.70 13.57 2.84
CA THR A 189 7.84 13.66 3.74
C THR A 189 7.54 12.93 5.06
N PRO A 190 8.56 12.58 5.88
CA PRO A 190 8.35 11.98 7.20
C PRO A 190 7.38 12.77 8.10
N TYR A 191 7.46 14.10 8.07
CA TYR A 191 6.55 14.96 8.82
C TYR A 191 5.11 14.90 8.27
N GLU A 192 4.95 14.94 6.96
CA GLU A 192 3.62 14.85 6.33
C GLU A 192 2.98 13.48 6.57
N ALA A 193 3.74 12.40 6.51
CA ALA A 193 3.25 11.05 6.81
C ALA A 193 2.82 10.91 8.28
N ALA A 194 3.58 11.50 9.23
CA ALA A 194 3.20 11.52 10.63
C ALA A 194 1.92 12.34 10.86
N LEU A 195 1.80 13.51 10.22
CA LEU A 195 0.61 14.36 10.28
C LEU A 195 -0.62 13.67 9.66
N ALA A 196 -0.44 13.03 8.51
CA ALA A 196 -1.49 12.23 7.85
C ALA A 196 -1.97 11.09 8.76
N SER A 197 -1.04 10.41 9.43
CA SER A 197 -1.36 9.33 10.37
C SER A 197 -2.25 9.82 11.53
N GLN A 198 -1.99 11.02 12.05
CA GLN A 198 -2.85 11.66 13.06
C GLN A 198 -4.23 12.05 12.48
N TRP A 199 -4.25 12.65 11.29
CA TRP A 199 -5.50 13.07 10.65
C TRP A 199 -6.42 11.88 10.33
N LEU A 200 -5.85 10.74 9.99
CA LEU A 200 -6.57 9.49 9.76
C LEU A 200 -7.05 8.83 11.07
N GLY A 201 -6.55 9.27 12.23
CA GLY A 201 -6.89 8.67 13.52
C GLY A 201 -6.41 7.24 13.69
N LEU A 202 -5.26 6.90 13.11
CA LEU A 202 -4.70 5.55 13.15
C LEU A 202 -4.34 5.12 14.57
N GLU A 203 -4.46 3.82 14.87
CA GLU A 203 -3.86 3.20 16.06
C GLU A 203 -2.38 2.87 15.79
N TYR A 204 -2.08 2.35 14.60
CA TYR A 204 -0.74 1.97 14.15
C TYR A 204 -0.45 2.57 12.78
N ALA A 205 0.68 3.24 12.67
CA ALA A 205 1.21 3.76 11.41
C ALA A 205 2.42 2.92 10.99
N VAL A 206 2.22 2.04 10.02
CA VAL A 206 3.24 1.15 9.47
C VAL A 206 3.96 1.90 8.36
N ALA A 207 5.25 2.16 8.56
CA ALA A 207 6.07 2.84 7.56
C ALA A 207 6.35 1.94 6.36
N CYS A 208 6.34 2.51 5.16
CA CYS A 208 6.70 1.83 3.92
C CYS A 208 7.40 2.77 2.92
N HIS A 209 7.62 2.29 1.70
CA HIS A 209 8.31 2.94 0.60
C HIS A 209 9.82 3.12 0.85
N TYR A 210 10.44 2.10 1.45
CA TYR A 210 11.89 2.01 1.66
C TYR A 210 12.37 0.56 1.53
N THR A 211 13.68 0.38 1.41
CA THR A 211 14.33 -0.95 1.28
C THR A 211 15.07 -1.38 2.54
N ASN A 212 15.35 -0.43 3.45
CA ASN A 212 16.05 -0.67 4.71
C ASN A 212 15.51 0.28 5.79
N LYS A 213 15.19 -0.25 6.96
CA LYS A 213 14.69 0.54 8.11
C LYS A 213 15.70 1.54 8.68
N ASP A 214 17.00 1.36 8.39
CA ASP A 214 18.06 2.30 8.81
C ASP A 214 18.09 3.58 7.95
N ASN A 215 17.10 3.77 7.07
CA ASN A 215 16.88 4.99 6.32
C ASN A 215 16.58 6.16 7.27
N LYS A 216 17.20 7.34 7.01
CA LYS A 216 17.04 8.54 7.84
C LYS A 216 15.60 9.04 7.92
N ASP A 217 14.84 8.94 6.81
CA ASP A 217 13.45 9.40 6.75
C ASP A 217 12.54 8.51 7.63
N VAL A 218 12.83 7.21 7.67
CA VAL A 218 12.13 6.26 8.55
C VAL A 218 12.38 6.59 10.02
N ALA A 219 13.64 6.89 10.39
CA ALA A 219 14.01 7.28 11.74
C ALA A 219 13.38 8.63 12.13
N GLU A 220 13.30 9.58 11.18
CA GLU A 220 12.63 10.87 11.38
C GLU A 220 11.13 10.70 11.59
N PHE A 221 10.44 9.89 10.77
CA PHE A 221 9.01 9.58 10.92
C PHE A 221 8.70 9.00 12.32
N GLU A 222 9.48 8.01 12.76
CA GLU A 222 9.33 7.41 14.09
C GLU A 222 9.51 8.45 15.20
N SER A 223 10.54 9.28 15.11
CA SER A 223 10.83 10.35 16.07
C SER A 223 9.70 11.36 16.13
N ILE A 224 9.16 11.79 15.00
CA ILE A 224 8.07 12.77 14.93
C ILE A 224 6.80 12.21 15.58
N LEU A 225 6.38 10.98 15.26
CA LEU A 225 5.20 10.36 15.86
C LEU A 225 5.34 10.23 17.39
N ASN A 226 6.52 9.85 17.88
CA ASN A 226 6.79 9.78 19.31
C ASN A 226 6.70 11.15 19.98
N LEU A 227 7.24 12.21 19.36
CA LEU A 227 7.12 13.60 19.84
C LEU A 227 5.67 14.12 19.84
N MET A 228 4.89 13.77 18.83
CA MET A 228 3.47 14.13 18.75
C MET A 228 2.65 13.47 19.86
N LYS A 229 2.97 12.21 20.21
CA LYS A 229 2.37 11.49 21.33
C LYS A 229 2.56 12.22 22.65
N ASP A 230 3.76 12.71 22.91
CA ASP A 230 4.09 13.43 24.15
C ASP A 230 3.35 14.77 24.29
N LYS A 231 3.10 15.46 23.17
CA LYS A 231 2.40 16.75 23.13
C LYS A 231 0.88 16.65 23.28
N ASN A 232 0.28 15.62 22.72
CA ASN A 232 -1.17 15.48 22.63
C ASN A 232 -1.77 14.58 23.73
N GLY A 233 -0.94 13.95 24.55
CA GLY A 233 -1.34 13.24 25.78
C GLY A 233 -2.08 11.92 25.59
N THR A 234 -2.78 11.71 24.50
CA THR A 234 -3.47 10.44 24.13
C THR A 234 -3.83 10.44 22.65
N GLY A 235 -3.66 9.31 21.97
CA GLY A 235 -4.23 9.10 20.64
C GLY A 235 -3.30 9.34 19.45
N SER A 236 -1.99 9.52 19.66
CA SER A 236 -1.04 9.47 18.52
C SER A 236 -0.82 8.03 18.07
N PRO A 237 -0.75 7.80 16.75
CA PRO A 237 -0.46 6.49 16.20
C PRO A 237 0.86 5.92 16.74
N VAL A 238 0.89 4.62 16.98
CA VAL A 238 2.12 3.90 17.31
C VAL A 238 2.89 3.66 16.01
N PRO A 239 4.13 4.15 15.85
CA PRO A 239 4.93 3.83 14.68
C PRO A 239 5.30 2.35 14.67
N VAL A 240 5.18 1.72 13.49
CA VAL A 240 5.62 0.35 13.24
C VAL A 240 6.66 0.39 12.13
N ILE A 241 7.90 0.08 12.49
CA ILE A 241 9.04 0.10 11.58
C ILE A 241 9.53 -1.33 11.40
N MET A 242 9.62 -1.79 10.16
CA MET A 242 9.97 -3.16 9.81
C MET A 242 11.08 -3.22 8.78
N ASN A 243 11.96 -4.21 8.89
CA ASN A 243 12.75 -4.63 7.74
C ASN A 243 11.90 -5.47 6.79
N PRO A 244 12.21 -5.47 5.48
CA PRO A 244 11.65 -6.47 4.58
C PRO A 244 11.82 -7.90 5.13
N GLY A 245 10.73 -8.67 5.12
CA GLY A 245 10.64 -10.00 5.73
C GLY A 245 10.05 -10.03 7.14
N GLU A 246 10.02 -8.90 7.85
CA GLU A 246 9.37 -8.83 9.16
C GLU A 246 7.84 -8.74 9.03
N THR A 247 7.15 -9.15 10.10
CA THR A 247 5.69 -9.22 10.14
C THR A 247 5.15 -8.49 11.37
N PHE A 248 4.29 -7.52 11.15
CA PHE A 248 3.45 -6.91 12.18
C PHE A 248 2.16 -7.72 12.36
N VAL A 249 1.71 -7.92 13.60
CA VAL A 249 0.48 -8.66 13.94
C VAL A 249 -0.50 -7.74 14.66
N TYR A 250 -1.69 -7.57 14.09
CA TYR A 250 -2.78 -6.76 14.65
C TYR A 250 -4.03 -7.62 14.91
N PRO A 251 -4.79 -7.46 15.99
CA PRO A 251 -4.43 -6.69 17.17
C PRO A 251 -3.31 -7.38 17.95
N LEU A 252 -2.46 -6.60 18.56
CA LEU A 252 -1.47 -7.14 19.49
C LEU A 252 -2.22 -7.82 20.64
N LYS A 253 -1.84 -9.05 21.01
CA LYS A 253 -2.38 -9.67 22.21
C LYS A 253 -2.10 -8.72 23.38
N LYS A 254 -3.15 -8.17 24.00
CA LYS A 254 -2.98 -7.48 25.28
C LYS A 254 -2.30 -8.48 26.24
N LYS A 255 -1.09 -8.15 26.65
CA LYS A 255 -0.38 -8.90 27.70
C LYS A 255 -1.11 -8.76 29.01
#